data_9b2fd46a039d3b3207c64152f8eac5b8
#
_entry.id   9b2fd46a039d3b3207c64152f8eac5b8
#
_cell.length_a   1.000
_cell.length_b   1.000
_cell.length_c   1.000
_cell.angle_alpha   90.00
_cell.angle_beta   90.00
_cell.angle_gamma   90.00
#
_symmetry.space_group_name_H-M   'P 1'
#
loop_
_entity.id
_entity.type
_entity.pdbx_description
1 polymer ?
#
loop_
_entity_poly.entity_id
_entity_poly.type
_entity_poly.pdbx_seq_one_letter_code
_entity_poly.pdbx_strand_id
1 'polypeptide(L)'
;VFLKLSGLTEFAVAIMSGTGVLGLILGFAFRDIAENMIASLLLTVQRPFRIDDVVQINSYTGVVQKVTTRATTLVDFDGNHIQIPNAVIYKGTIKNLTANPKMRGQFTLGIGYDADCQQAQRLALQLIGEHPNVLKDPEPLVLVDELGSATINLKVYFWIDVESTSVIKM
;
A
#
# COMPACT_ATOMS: atom_id res chain seq x y z
N VAL A 1 -33.36 30.38 38.98
CA VAL A 1 -34.53 30.84 39.74
C VAL A 1 -35.34 31.84 38.88
N PHE A 2 -34.71 32.85 38.26
CA PHE A 2 -35.40 33.89 37.47
C PHE A 2 -36.16 33.31 36.23
N LEU A 3 -35.56 32.37 35.49
CA LEU A 3 -36.17 31.70 34.32
C LEU A 3 -37.42 30.86 34.71
N LYS A 4 -37.44 30.29 35.91
CA LYS A 4 -38.61 29.53 36.40
C LYS A 4 -39.81 30.39 36.73
N LEU A 5 -39.56 31.63 37.17
CA LEU A 5 -40.62 32.59 37.52
C LEU A 5 -41.23 33.28 36.30
N SER A 6 -40.57 33.30 35.16
CA SER A 6 -41.00 34.00 33.93
C SER A 6 -41.71 33.11 32.88
N GLY A 7 -41.92 31.82 33.16
CA GLY A 7 -42.49 30.87 32.19
C GLY A 7 -41.63 30.56 30.98
N LEU A 8 -40.39 31.08 30.95
CA LEU A 8 -39.47 30.94 29.82
C LEU A 8 -38.67 29.61 29.82
N THR A 9 -38.85 28.77 30.87
CA THR A 9 -38.15 27.49 30.99
C THR A 9 -38.52 26.52 29.88
N GLU A 10 -39.81 26.42 29.51
CA GLU A 10 -40.25 25.54 28.44
C GLU A 10 -39.72 25.99 27.09
N PHE A 11 -39.67 27.30 26.85
CA PHE A 11 -39.11 27.87 25.63
C PHE A 11 -37.58 27.66 25.52
N ALA A 12 -36.87 27.83 26.63
CA ALA A 12 -35.44 27.56 26.69
C ALA A 12 -35.12 26.07 26.45
N VAL A 13 -35.89 25.14 27.02
CA VAL A 13 -35.75 23.71 26.79
C VAL A 13 -36.05 23.35 25.34
N ALA A 14 -37.10 23.94 24.76
CA ALA A 14 -37.43 23.71 23.34
C ALA A 14 -36.31 24.17 22.37
N ILE A 15 -35.70 25.35 22.64
CA ILE A 15 -34.56 25.85 21.88
C ILE A 15 -33.34 24.93 22.04
N MET A 16 -33.02 24.54 23.29
CA MET A 16 -31.86 23.69 23.58
C MET A 16 -32.00 22.30 22.92
N SER A 17 -33.18 21.70 22.95
CA SER A 17 -33.43 20.40 22.34
C SER A 17 -33.42 20.50 20.82
N GLY A 18 -34.00 21.53 20.24
CA GLY A 18 -33.98 21.78 18.78
C GLY A 18 -32.55 22.02 18.26
N THR A 19 -31.76 22.82 18.97
CA THR A 19 -30.36 23.06 18.60
C THR A 19 -29.52 21.81 18.73
N GLY A 20 -29.78 20.94 19.72
CA GLY A 20 -29.09 19.65 19.87
C GLY A 20 -29.34 18.71 18.68
N VAL A 21 -30.59 18.60 18.23
CA VAL A 21 -30.92 17.77 17.04
C VAL A 21 -30.31 18.34 15.79
N LEU A 22 -30.34 19.66 15.56
CA LEU A 22 -29.69 20.29 14.42
C LEU A 22 -28.17 20.08 14.47
N GLY A 23 -27.56 20.15 15.64
CA GLY A 23 -26.13 19.87 15.81
C GLY A 23 -25.75 18.42 15.43
N LEU A 24 -26.57 17.46 15.79
CA LEU A 24 -26.38 16.05 15.37
C LEU A 24 -26.51 15.88 13.88
N ILE A 25 -27.52 16.46 13.24
CA ILE A 25 -27.71 16.39 11.78
C ILE A 25 -26.50 16.99 11.05
N LEU A 26 -26.05 18.17 11.47
CA LEU A 26 -24.88 18.81 10.89
C LEU A 26 -23.61 17.98 11.16
N GLY A 27 -23.43 17.43 12.36
CA GLY A 27 -22.31 16.55 12.69
C GLY A 27 -22.23 15.33 11.76
N PHE A 28 -23.35 14.68 11.49
CA PHE A 28 -23.41 13.57 10.54
C PHE A 28 -23.14 14.01 9.10
N ALA A 29 -23.67 15.17 8.69
CA ALA A 29 -23.45 15.71 7.34
C ALA A 29 -21.96 16.04 7.06
N PHE A 30 -21.22 16.50 8.08
CA PHE A 30 -19.80 16.85 7.95
C PHE A 30 -18.83 15.70 8.30
N ARG A 31 -19.33 14.57 8.78
CA ARG A 31 -18.52 13.44 9.25
C ARG A 31 -17.46 13.01 8.24
N ASP A 32 -17.85 12.78 6.99
CA ASP A 32 -16.95 12.26 5.97
C ASP A 32 -15.86 13.27 5.60
N ILE A 33 -16.19 14.56 5.60
CA ILE A 33 -15.23 15.63 5.35
C ILE A 33 -14.19 15.67 6.49
N ALA A 34 -14.64 15.69 7.73
CA ALA A 34 -13.78 15.71 8.91
C ALA A 34 -12.89 14.46 8.97
N GLU A 35 -13.44 13.29 8.67
CA GLU A 35 -12.70 12.03 8.65
C GLU A 35 -11.56 12.03 7.63
N ASN A 36 -11.82 12.50 6.42
CA ASN A 36 -10.79 12.61 5.38
C ASN A 36 -9.71 13.65 5.71
N MET A 37 -10.07 14.77 6.33
CA MET A 37 -9.11 15.78 6.79
C MET A 37 -8.21 15.23 7.89
N ILE A 38 -8.78 14.55 8.89
CA ILE A 38 -8.00 13.93 9.97
C ILE A 38 -7.08 12.85 9.40
N ALA A 39 -7.58 11.99 8.52
CA ALA A 39 -6.78 10.98 7.84
C ALA A 39 -5.62 11.61 7.05
N SER A 40 -5.85 12.70 6.34
CA SER A 40 -4.79 13.45 5.63
C SER A 40 -3.68 13.91 6.56
N LEU A 41 -4.06 14.48 7.72
CA LEU A 41 -3.10 14.92 8.73
C LEU A 41 -2.27 13.74 9.25
N LEU A 42 -2.93 12.63 9.59
CA LEU A 42 -2.26 11.43 10.08
C LEU A 42 -1.32 10.82 9.05
N LEU A 43 -1.73 10.72 7.79
CA LEU A 43 -0.87 10.26 6.70
C LEU A 43 0.36 11.18 6.51
N THR A 44 0.19 12.50 6.67
CA THR A 44 1.28 13.47 6.56
C THR A 44 2.28 13.36 7.72
N VAL A 45 1.79 13.07 8.93
CA VAL A 45 2.63 12.92 10.13
C VAL A 45 3.34 11.56 10.16
N GLN A 46 2.60 10.46 9.94
CA GLN A 46 3.11 9.10 10.00
C GLN A 46 3.94 8.72 8.76
N ARG A 47 3.67 9.31 7.62
CA ARG A 47 4.35 9.11 6.34
C ARG A 47 4.55 7.65 5.97
N PRO A 48 3.50 6.82 5.91
CA PRO A 48 3.61 5.41 5.51
C PRO A 48 4.11 5.27 4.05
N PHE A 49 3.99 6.32 3.26
CA PHE A 49 4.53 6.46 1.91
C PHE A 49 4.87 7.93 1.63
N ARG A 50 5.66 8.15 0.60
CA ARG A 50 6.03 9.49 0.09
C ARG A 50 5.51 9.67 -1.33
N ILE A 51 5.56 10.90 -1.83
CA ILE A 51 5.35 11.17 -3.26
C ILE A 51 6.45 10.43 -4.03
N ASP A 52 6.11 9.89 -5.19
CA ASP A 52 6.92 9.04 -6.05
C ASP A 52 7.16 7.60 -5.54
N ASP A 53 6.67 7.23 -4.35
CA ASP A 53 6.66 5.81 -3.94
C ASP A 53 5.65 5.01 -4.77
N VAL A 54 6.03 3.77 -5.09
CA VAL A 54 5.11 2.77 -5.62
C VAL A 54 4.42 2.08 -4.45
N VAL A 55 3.11 2.20 -4.40
CA VAL A 55 2.31 1.63 -3.31
C VAL A 55 1.18 0.78 -3.86
N GLN A 56 0.82 -0.23 -3.10
CA GLN A 56 -0.43 -0.94 -3.26
C GLN A 56 -1.34 -0.59 -2.07
N ILE A 57 -2.47 0.03 -2.37
CA ILE A 57 -3.50 0.40 -1.40
C ILE A 57 -4.74 -0.42 -1.72
N ASN A 58 -5.09 -1.35 -0.84
CA ASN A 58 -6.11 -2.36 -1.09
C ASN A 58 -5.80 -3.14 -2.40
N SER A 59 -6.63 -2.99 -3.43
CA SER A 59 -6.45 -3.64 -4.75
C SER A 59 -5.76 -2.77 -5.80
N TYR A 60 -5.49 -1.49 -5.50
CA TYR A 60 -4.92 -0.54 -6.44
C TYR A 60 -3.41 -0.41 -6.24
N THR A 61 -2.65 -0.58 -7.33
CA THR A 61 -1.19 -0.41 -7.33
C THR A 61 -0.83 0.75 -8.25
N GLY A 62 0.06 1.63 -7.80
CA GLY A 62 0.53 2.75 -8.60
C GLY A 62 1.52 3.64 -7.87
N VAL A 63 2.00 4.66 -8.56
CA VAL A 63 2.91 5.68 -8.05
C VAL A 63 2.09 6.76 -7.34
N VAL A 64 2.49 7.15 -6.15
CA VAL A 64 1.86 8.27 -5.42
C VAL A 64 2.22 9.57 -6.11
N GLN A 65 1.24 10.21 -6.75
CA GLN A 65 1.44 11.49 -7.44
C GLN A 65 1.26 12.69 -6.50
N LYS A 66 0.20 12.66 -5.70
CA LYS A 66 -0.10 13.76 -4.75
C LYS A 66 -1.02 13.30 -3.62
N VAL A 67 -0.89 13.97 -2.50
CA VAL A 67 -1.78 13.86 -1.34
C VAL A 67 -2.47 15.20 -1.15
N THR A 68 -3.79 15.22 -1.12
CA THR A 68 -4.61 16.41 -0.84
C THR A 68 -5.31 16.26 0.51
N THR A 69 -6.03 17.28 0.97
CA THR A 69 -6.79 17.24 2.23
C THR A 69 -7.88 16.16 2.26
N ARG A 70 -8.38 15.70 1.11
CA ARG A 70 -9.48 14.73 1.05
C ARG A 70 -9.10 13.39 0.41
N ALA A 71 -8.12 13.38 -0.51
CA ALA A 71 -7.80 12.21 -1.29
C ALA A 71 -6.32 12.17 -1.67
N THR A 72 -5.80 10.97 -1.86
CA THR A 72 -4.50 10.71 -2.48
C THR A 72 -4.71 10.22 -3.90
N THR A 73 -3.91 10.72 -4.83
CA THR A 73 -3.93 10.30 -6.24
C THR A 73 -2.75 9.38 -6.50
N LEU A 74 -3.05 8.18 -7.00
CA LEU A 74 -2.08 7.25 -7.57
C LEU A 74 -2.16 7.31 -9.10
N VAL A 75 -1.04 7.04 -9.76
CA VAL A 75 -0.99 6.77 -11.19
C VAL A 75 -0.58 5.31 -11.36
N ASP A 76 -1.43 4.50 -11.97
CA ASP A 76 -1.10 3.11 -12.24
C ASP A 76 -0.13 2.98 -13.44
N PHE A 77 0.31 1.75 -13.71
CA PHE A 77 1.27 1.50 -14.80
C PHE A 77 0.65 1.63 -16.20
N ASP A 78 -0.68 1.71 -16.30
CA ASP A 78 -1.41 1.98 -17.54
C ASP A 78 -1.64 3.49 -17.75
N GLY A 79 -1.18 4.34 -16.80
CA GLY A 79 -1.31 5.79 -16.86
C GLY A 79 -2.64 6.32 -16.31
N ASN A 80 -3.47 5.49 -15.69
CA ASN A 80 -4.74 5.94 -15.13
C ASN A 80 -4.53 6.62 -13.78
N HIS A 81 -5.28 7.70 -13.55
CA HIS A 81 -5.29 8.42 -12.28
C HIS A 81 -6.36 7.83 -11.35
N ILE A 82 -5.94 7.24 -10.26
CA ILE A 82 -6.79 6.62 -9.25
C ILE A 82 -6.84 7.53 -8.02
N GLN A 83 -8.02 8.07 -7.72
CA GLN A 83 -8.22 8.89 -6.52
C GLN A 83 -8.84 8.06 -5.40
N ILE A 84 -8.14 7.94 -4.29
CA ILE A 84 -8.58 7.18 -3.11
C ILE A 84 -8.79 8.16 -1.96
N PRO A 85 -9.98 8.20 -1.33
CA PRO A 85 -10.22 9.01 -0.15
C PRO A 85 -9.22 8.69 0.97
N ASN A 86 -8.68 9.71 1.65
CA ASN A 86 -7.64 9.51 2.66
C ASN A 86 -8.11 8.64 3.83
N ALA A 87 -9.40 8.74 4.22
CA ALA A 87 -9.99 7.88 5.23
C ALA A 87 -9.96 6.39 4.86
N VAL A 88 -10.17 6.07 3.58
CA VAL A 88 -10.07 4.69 3.05
C VAL A 88 -8.63 4.18 3.13
N ILE A 89 -7.67 5.02 2.77
CA ILE A 89 -6.24 4.69 2.84
C ILE A 89 -5.83 4.43 4.29
N TYR A 90 -6.16 5.33 5.20
CA TYR A 90 -5.78 5.25 6.61
C TYR A 90 -6.33 4.00 7.31
N LYS A 91 -7.55 3.59 6.93
CA LYS A 91 -8.21 2.37 7.47
C LYS A 91 -7.81 1.10 6.73
N GLY A 92 -7.27 1.23 5.53
CA GLY A 92 -6.96 0.11 4.65
C GLY A 92 -5.55 -0.46 4.87
N THR A 93 -5.23 -1.45 4.04
CA THR A 93 -3.89 -2.02 3.99
C THR A 93 -3.04 -1.23 3.00
N ILE A 94 -1.89 -0.76 3.47
CA ILE A 94 -0.89 -0.06 2.66
C ILE A 94 0.33 -0.98 2.55
N LYS A 95 0.69 -1.36 1.32
CA LYS A 95 1.94 -2.06 1.01
C LYS A 95 2.81 -1.11 0.19
N ASN A 96 3.88 -0.60 0.80
CA ASN A 96 4.85 0.23 0.11
C ASN A 96 5.90 -0.68 -0.54
N LEU A 97 6.02 -0.60 -1.86
CA LEU A 97 6.90 -1.46 -2.66
C LEU A 97 8.30 -0.86 -2.86
N THR A 98 8.47 0.43 -2.57
CA THR A 98 9.74 1.17 -2.78
C THR A 98 10.37 1.69 -1.50
N ALA A 99 9.67 1.63 -0.36
CA ALA A 99 10.23 2.05 0.93
C ALA A 99 11.47 1.25 1.36
N ASN A 100 11.53 -0.04 0.95
CA ASN A 100 12.73 -0.85 1.10
C ASN A 100 13.45 -0.90 -0.25
N PRO A 101 14.69 -0.40 -0.34
CA PRO A 101 15.46 -0.45 -1.57
C PRO A 101 15.75 -1.88 -2.04
N LYS A 102 15.79 -2.85 -1.11
CA LYS A 102 16.02 -4.25 -1.43
C LYS A 102 14.69 -4.95 -1.75
N MET A 103 14.51 -5.36 -2.99
CA MET A 103 13.33 -6.09 -3.45
C MET A 103 13.69 -7.52 -3.83
N ARG A 104 12.86 -8.48 -3.39
CA ARG A 104 13.04 -9.88 -3.77
C ARG A 104 12.30 -10.18 -5.06
N GLY A 105 13.04 -10.59 -6.10
CA GLY A 105 12.51 -11.20 -7.30
C GLY A 105 12.45 -12.73 -7.18
N GLN A 106 11.58 -13.35 -7.97
CA GLN A 106 11.51 -14.80 -8.10
C GLN A 106 11.03 -15.19 -9.48
N PHE A 107 11.52 -16.34 -9.96
CA PHE A 107 10.98 -17.01 -11.15
C PHE A 107 11.11 -18.52 -11.01
N THR A 108 10.39 -19.25 -11.83
CA THR A 108 10.42 -20.71 -11.86
C THR A 108 11.17 -21.18 -13.10
N LEU A 109 12.08 -22.13 -12.92
CA LEU A 109 12.83 -22.81 -13.97
C LEU A 109 12.42 -24.28 -14.01
N GLY A 110 11.85 -24.73 -15.13
CA GLY A 110 11.51 -26.14 -15.34
C GLY A 110 12.69 -26.89 -16.00
N ILE A 111 13.09 -28.02 -15.41
CA ILE A 111 14.08 -28.94 -15.99
C ILE A 111 13.43 -30.31 -16.23
N GLY A 112 13.92 -31.06 -17.24
CA GLY A 112 13.45 -32.41 -17.48
C GLY A 112 13.86 -33.38 -16.38
N TYR A 113 13.12 -34.47 -16.24
CA TYR A 113 13.44 -35.51 -15.24
C TYR A 113 14.74 -36.28 -15.54
N ASP A 114 15.25 -36.19 -16.77
CA ASP A 114 16.52 -36.73 -17.24
C ASP A 114 17.72 -35.83 -16.90
N ALA A 115 17.49 -34.60 -16.48
CA ALA A 115 18.52 -33.64 -16.13
C ALA A 115 19.05 -33.82 -14.71
N ASP A 116 20.33 -33.53 -14.49
CA ASP A 116 20.91 -33.46 -13.14
C ASP A 116 20.41 -32.21 -12.41
N CYS A 117 19.50 -32.42 -11.47
CA CYS A 117 18.90 -31.35 -10.67
C CYS A 117 19.95 -30.55 -9.87
N GLN A 118 20.98 -31.20 -9.32
CA GLN A 118 22.03 -30.52 -8.55
C GLN A 118 22.92 -29.66 -9.46
N GLN A 119 23.20 -30.14 -10.65
CA GLN A 119 23.95 -29.37 -11.63
C GLN A 119 23.16 -28.15 -12.09
N ALA A 120 21.85 -28.29 -12.36
CA ALA A 120 20.97 -27.20 -12.73
C ALA A 120 20.88 -26.13 -11.64
N GLN A 121 20.74 -26.55 -10.37
CA GLN A 121 20.74 -25.62 -9.25
C GLN A 121 22.05 -24.83 -9.14
N ARG A 122 23.20 -25.51 -9.26
CA ARG A 122 24.53 -24.86 -9.21
C ARG A 122 24.70 -23.84 -10.32
N LEU A 123 24.34 -24.20 -11.55
CA LEU A 123 24.43 -23.31 -12.71
C LEU A 123 23.50 -22.09 -12.55
N ALA A 124 22.29 -22.30 -12.08
CA ALA A 124 21.34 -21.20 -11.83
C ALA A 124 21.86 -20.25 -10.74
N LEU A 125 22.39 -20.78 -9.64
CA LEU A 125 23.00 -19.96 -8.59
C LEU A 125 24.20 -19.17 -9.09
N GLN A 126 25.09 -19.80 -9.87
CA GLN A 126 26.25 -19.13 -10.44
C GLN A 126 25.84 -17.97 -11.36
N LEU A 127 24.97 -18.23 -12.34
CA LEU A 127 24.52 -17.22 -13.30
C LEU A 127 23.84 -16.03 -12.63
N ILE A 128 23.02 -16.28 -11.61
CA ILE A 128 22.33 -15.22 -10.87
C ILE A 128 23.30 -14.46 -9.99
N GLY A 129 24.22 -15.16 -9.31
CA GLY A 129 25.22 -14.53 -8.44
C GLY A 129 26.24 -13.66 -9.19
N GLU A 130 26.48 -13.95 -10.47
CA GLU A 130 27.34 -13.16 -11.36
C GLU A 130 26.63 -11.94 -11.96
N HIS A 131 25.29 -11.88 -11.87
CA HIS A 131 24.53 -10.78 -12.48
C HIS A 131 24.75 -9.47 -11.69
N PRO A 132 25.16 -8.36 -12.34
CA PRO A 132 25.60 -7.13 -11.67
C PRO A 132 24.51 -6.46 -10.83
N ASN A 133 23.24 -6.65 -11.17
CA ASN A 133 22.10 -6.03 -10.45
C ASN A 133 21.56 -6.91 -9.32
N VAL A 134 22.09 -8.11 -9.12
CA VAL A 134 21.70 -9.01 -8.04
C VAL A 134 22.58 -8.76 -6.82
N LEU A 135 21.94 -8.58 -5.67
CA LEU A 135 22.64 -8.40 -4.42
C LEU A 135 23.28 -9.72 -3.96
N LYS A 136 24.48 -9.61 -3.39
CA LYS A 136 25.18 -10.75 -2.77
C LYS A 136 24.70 -11.01 -1.34
N ASP A 137 24.05 -10.03 -0.73
CA ASP A 137 23.44 -10.13 0.60
C ASP A 137 22.06 -9.44 0.59
N PRO A 138 20.96 -10.20 0.79
CA PRO A 138 20.89 -11.67 0.95
C PRO A 138 21.29 -12.47 -0.30
N GLU A 139 21.90 -13.65 -0.07
CA GLU A 139 22.34 -14.53 -1.17
C GLU A 139 21.16 -15.05 -2.01
N PRO A 140 21.33 -15.24 -3.32
CA PRO A 140 20.36 -15.95 -4.16
C PRO A 140 20.14 -17.38 -3.67
N LEU A 141 18.92 -17.88 -3.86
CA LEU A 141 18.55 -19.22 -3.43
C LEU A 141 17.79 -19.94 -4.53
N VAL A 142 18.15 -21.20 -4.81
CA VAL A 142 17.46 -22.07 -5.76
C VAL A 142 16.98 -23.32 -5.05
N LEU A 143 15.67 -23.53 -5.02
CA LEU A 143 15.03 -24.65 -4.36
C LEU A 143 14.18 -25.47 -5.35
N VAL A 144 14.04 -26.75 -5.10
CA VAL A 144 13.00 -27.55 -5.77
C VAL A 144 11.65 -27.13 -5.18
N ASP A 145 10.77 -26.62 -6.03
CA ASP A 145 9.44 -26.13 -5.63
C ASP A 145 8.37 -27.22 -5.82
N GLU A 146 8.36 -27.84 -7.01
CA GLU A 146 7.33 -28.79 -7.39
C GLU A 146 7.88 -29.85 -8.37
N LEU A 147 7.36 -31.06 -8.23
CA LEU A 147 7.54 -32.13 -9.21
C LEU A 147 6.32 -32.14 -10.13
N GLY A 148 6.44 -31.47 -11.29
CA GLY A 148 5.39 -31.40 -12.28
C GLY A 148 5.22 -32.70 -13.08
N SER A 149 4.23 -32.73 -13.98
CA SER A 149 3.96 -33.92 -14.80
C SER A 149 5.07 -34.25 -15.81
N ALA A 150 5.85 -33.27 -16.25
CA ALA A 150 6.93 -33.43 -17.22
C ALA A 150 8.23 -32.74 -16.81
N THR A 151 8.22 -31.94 -15.76
CA THR A 151 9.36 -31.13 -15.30
C THR A 151 9.52 -31.14 -13.81
N ILE A 152 10.75 -31.01 -13.35
CA ILE A 152 11.09 -30.61 -11.98
C ILE A 152 11.16 -29.08 -11.98
N ASN A 153 10.33 -28.42 -11.20
CA ASN A 153 10.27 -26.97 -11.12
C ASN A 153 11.20 -26.47 -10.02
N LEU A 154 12.21 -25.71 -10.42
CA LEU A 154 13.12 -25.02 -9.50
C LEU A 154 12.65 -23.59 -9.32
N LYS A 155 12.50 -23.16 -8.08
CA LYS A 155 12.18 -21.79 -7.75
C LYS A 155 13.43 -21.04 -7.37
N VAL A 156 13.65 -19.96 -8.08
CA VAL A 156 14.82 -19.12 -7.94
C VAL A 156 14.42 -17.83 -7.26
N TYR A 157 15.10 -17.51 -6.17
CA TYR A 157 14.92 -16.27 -5.41
C TYR A 157 16.20 -15.44 -5.48
N PHE A 158 16.06 -14.16 -5.72
CA PHE A 158 17.18 -13.22 -5.75
C PHE A 158 16.73 -11.84 -5.24
N TRP A 159 17.69 -11.03 -4.84
CA TRP A 159 17.43 -9.68 -4.35
C TRP A 159 18.09 -8.67 -5.28
N ILE A 160 17.38 -7.60 -5.56
CA ILE A 160 17.85 -6.47 -6.37
C ILE A 160 17.74 -5.19 -5.55
N ASP A 161 18.60 -4.23 -5.86
CA ASP A 161 18.47 -2.87 -5.38
C ASP A 161 17.65 -2.06 -6.37
N VAL A 162 16.47 -1.61 -5.93
CA VAL A 162 15.50 -0.90 -6.78
C VAL A 162 15.97 0.51 -7.11
N GLU A 163 16.80 1.13 -6.25
CA GLU A 163 17.33 2.48 -6.50
C GLU A 163 18.41 2.47 -7.57
N SER A 164 19.25 1.42 -7.61
CA SER A 164 20.30 1.27 -8.60
C SER A 164 19.79 0.71 -9.93
N THR A 165 18.69 -0.04 -9.89
CA THR A 165 18.09 -0.66 -11.06
C THR A 165 16.85 0.14 -11.47
N SER A 166 16.93 0.89 -12.56
CA SER A 166 15.87 1.77 -13.09
C SER A 166 14.57 1.05 -13.51
N VAL A 167 14.19 -0.03 -12.83
CA VAL A 167 13.06 -0.90 -13.21
C VAL A 167 11.69 -0.30 -12.86
N ILE A 168 11.63 0.70 -11.98
CA ILE A 168 10.36 1.31 -11.52
C ILE A 168 10.28 2.81 -11.83
N LYS A 169 11.34 3.42 -12.33
CA LYS A 169 11.28 4.80 -12.84
C LYS A 169 10.90 4.77 -14.32
N MET A 170 9.60 4.67 -14.60
CA MET A 170 9.00 5.12 -15.85
C MET A 170 8.45 6.53 -15.67
#